data_2fdbd750d6d74866c281af6905483cf7
#
_entry.id   2fdbd750d6d74866c281af6905483cf7
#
_cell.length_a   1.000
_cell.length_b   1.000
_cell.length_c   1.000
_cell.angle_alpha   90.00
_cell.angle_beta   90.00
_cell.angle_gamma   90.00
#
_symmetry.space_group_name_H-M   'P 1'
#
loop_
_entity.id
_entity.type
_entity.pdbx_description
1 polymer ?
#
loop_
_entity_poly.entity_id
_entity_poly.type
_entity_poly.pdbx_seq_one_letter_code
_entity_poly.pdbx_strand_id
1 'polypeptide(L)'
;MNVFWFLPTHGDGHFLGTSQGARPVTLNYLKQIAQAADGLGYYGVLIPTGRSCEDSWVIASALAPLTERLRYLVAIRPGIISPTVSARMAATLDRLSGGRLLINVVTGGDPDENRGDGIHLSHAERYEVTDEFLQIWRRVLQGESVDFHGKHFQVENAKALYPPVQKPYPPLYFGGSSDAAHDLAAEQLDVYLTWGEPPAAVAQKIADVRARAARHGRTVKFGIRLHVIVRETADQAWQAADRLIEHISDETIAAAQTSFARFDSEGQRRMAALHDGRRDNLEISPNLWAGVGLVRGGAGTALVGDPQQVAARIKEYADLGIESFIFSGYPHLEEAYRFAELVFPLLPEPYASLAGRGVTNLTGPFGEMIANDVLPRTHTP
;
A
#
# COMPACT_ATOMS: atom_id res chain seq x y z
N MET A 1 2.31 1.95 -15.21
CA MET A 1 2.44 1.14 -13.96
C MET A 1 3.11 1.98 -12.87
N ASN A 2 2.63 1.91 -11.62
CA ASN A 2 3.24 2.56 -10.46
C ASN A 2 3.56 1.49 -9.42
N VAL A 3 4.81 1.35 -9.01
CA VAL A 3 5.22 0.38 -7.98
C VAL A 3 5.53 1.10 -6.68
N PHE A 4 4.77 0.76 -5.65
CA PHE A 4 4.93 1.28 -4.30
C PHE A 4 5.58 0.22 -3.41
N TRP A 5 6.28 0.69 -2.39
CA TRP A 5 6.66 -0.13 -1.27
C TRP A 5 5.81 0.15 -0.04
N PHE A 6 5.95 -0.63 1.01
CA PHE A 6 5.21 -0.46 2.26
C PHE A 6 6.16 -0.02 3.37
N LEU A 7 5.74 0.93 4.20
CA LEU A 7 6.49 1.39 5.36
C LEU A 7 5.95 0.70 6.62
N PRO A 8 6.74 -0.15 7.29
CA PRO A 8 6.25 -1.00 8.39
C PRO A 8 6.17 -0.25 9.73
N THR A 9 5.27 0.72 9.85
CA THR A 9 5.09 1.51 11.08
C THR A 9 4.45 0.74 12.24
N HIS A 10 4.12 -0.53 12.02
CA HIS A 10 3.59 -1.47 13.02
C HIS A 10 4.61 -2.52 13.47
N GLY A 11 5.83 -2.47 12.96
CA GLY A 11 6.89 -3.43 13.24
C GLY A 11 7.37 -4.20 12.01
N ASP A 12 8.55 -4.79 12.13
CA ASP A 12 9.19 -5.59 11.11
C ASP A 12 9.99 -6.73 11.73
N GLY A 13 10.35 -7.73 10.94
CA GLY A 13 11.14 -8.87 11.41
C GLY A 13 11.35 -9.94 10.35
N HIS A 14 12.10 -10.97 10.72
CA HIS A 14 12.42 -12.10 9.85
C HIS A 14 11.38 -13.21 9.87
N PHE A 15 10.54 -13.26 10.91
CA PHE A 15 9.56 -14.33 11.13
C PHE A 15 8.22 -13.73 11.55
N LEU A 16 7.16 -14.10 10.85
CA LEU A 16 5.82 -13.64 11.16
C LEU A 16 5.28 -14.23 12.48
N GLY A 17 4.42 -13.47 13.15
CA GLY A 17 3.73 -13.92 14.36
C GLY A 17 4.61 -14.17 15.56
N THR A 18 5.87 -13.73 15.55
CA THR A 18 6.83 -13.92 16.64
C THR A 18 7.65 -12.65 16.90
N SER A 19 8.32 -12.58 18.05
CA SER A 19 9.31 -11.55 18.34
C SER A 19 10.74 -11.95 17.90
N GLN A 20 10.91 -13.15 17.35
CA GLN A 20 12.22 -13.63 16.92
C GLN A 20 12.68 -12.86 15.68
N GLY A 21 13.88 -12.28 15.74
CA GLY A 21 14.39 -11.44 14.67
C GLY A 21 13.60 -10.16 14.41
N ALA A 22 12.77 -9.74 15.37
CA ALA A 22 12.00 -8.50 15.28
C ALA A 22 12.91 -7.27 15.27
N ARG A 23 12.48 -6.24 14.55
CA ARG A 23 13.15 -4.94 14.46
C ARG A 23 12.28 -3.86 15.08
N PRO A 24 12.85 -2.97 15.91
CA PRO A 24 12.08 -1.88 16.48
C PRO A 24 11.68 -0.86 15.41
N VAL A 25 10.50 -0.30 15.54
CA VAL A 25 10.05 0.84 14.74
C VAL A 25 10.78 2.08 15.26
N THR A 26 11.75 2.55 14.52
CA THR A 26 12.51 3.77 14.82
C THR A 26 12.53 4.68 13.60
N LEU A 27 12.65 6.00 13.82
CA LEU A 27 12.80 6.94 12.71
C LEU A 27 13.98 6.56 11.81
N ASN A 28 15.10 6.10 12.40
CA ASN A 28 16.28 5.70 11.62
C ASN A 28 15.99 4.49 10.72
N TYR A 29 15.25 3.49 11.19
CA TYR A 29 14.89 2.32 10.37
C TYR A 29 13.90 2.69 9.25
N LEU A 30 12.85 3.45 9.58
CA LEU A 30 11.88 3.92 8.59
C LEU A 30 12.53 4.83 7.52
N LYS A 31 13.48 5.67 7.94
CA LYS A 31 14.30 6.49 7.03
C LYS A 31 15.12 5.63 6.06
N GLN A 32 15.76 4.56 6.54
CA GLN A 32 16.52 3.66 5.67
C GLN A 32 15.62 3.04 4.58
N ILE A 33 14.42 2.59 4.94
CA ILE A 33 13.46 2.03 3.97
C ILE A 33 13.00 3.12 2.98
N ALA A 34 12.65 4.31 3.45
CA ALA A 34 12.19 5.40 2.59
C ALA A 34 13.30 5.84 1.60
N GLN A 35 14.53 5.98 2.06
CA GLN A 35 15.67 6.35 1.22
C GLN A 35 16.06 5.23 0.24
N ALA A 36 15.96 3.96 0.67
CA ALA A 36 16.14 2.83 -0.24
C ALA A 36 15.08 2.84 -1.35
N ALA A 37 13.80 2.98 -0.99
CA ALA A 37 12.73 3.07 -1.97
C ALA A 37 12.88 4.25 -2.94
N ASP A 38 13.31 5.43 -2.44
CA ASP A 38 13.58 6.61 -3.27
C ASP A 38 14.74 6.36 -4.24
N GLY A 39 15.88 5.86 -3.72
CA GLY A 39 17.08 5.58 -4.51
C GLY A 39 16.87 4.51 -5.57
N LEU A 40 16.13 3.44 -5.24
CA LEU A 40 15.81 2.33 -6.14
C LEU A 40 14.75 2.70 -7.20
N GLY A 41 14.04 3.81 -7.02
CA GLY A 41 13.08 4.29 -8.02
C GLY A 41 11.65 3.78 -7.84
N TYR A 42 11.26 3.34 -6.66
CA TYR A 42 9.85 3.11 -6.34
C TYR A 42 9.05 4.40 -6.54
N TYR A 43 7.81 4.26 -6.98
CA TYR A 43 6.92 5.40 -7.19
C TYR A 43 6.54 6.10 -5.89
N GLY A 44 6.38 5.33 -4.81
CA GLY A 44 6.03 5.85 -3.49
C GLY A 44 6.04 4.77 -2.42
N VAL A 45 5.65 5.16 -1.20
CA VAL A 45 5.44 4.25 -0.08
C VAL A 45 4.04 4.42 0.49
N LEU A 46 3.39 3.29 0.85
CA LEU A 46 2.18 3.31 1.66
C LEU A 46 2.56 3.39 3.14
N ILE A 47 1.97 4.36 3.85
CA ILE A 47 2.06 4.48 5.30
C ILE A 47 0.70 4.10 5.88
N PRO A 48 0.59 2.99 6.62
CA PRO A 48 -0.66 2.53 7.20
C PRO A 48 -1.11 3.40 8.38
N THR A 49 -2.34 3.21 8.81
CA THR A 49 -2.92 3.79 10.04
C THR A 49 -3.57 2.70 10.87
N GLY A 50 -3.65 2.93 12.17
CA GLY A 50 -4.30 2.06 13.13
C GLY A 50 -3.63 2.15 14.51
N ARG A 51 -4.30 1.64 15.54
CA ARG A 51 -3.78 1.65 16.93
C ARG A 51 -2.45 0.91 17.11
N SER A 52 -2.11 0.03 16.17
CA SER A 52 -0.84 -0.71 16.15
C SER A 52 0.24 -0.07 15.28
N CYS A 53 -0.05 1.09 14.68
CA CYS A 53 0.85 1.81 13.78
C CYS A 53 1.27 3.14 14.41
N GLU A 54 2.44 3.63 14.03
CA GLU A 54 2.77 5.05 14.22
C GLU A 54 1.86 5.92 13.35
N ASP A 55 1.63 7.17 13.76
CA ASP A 55 0.77 8.10 13.03
C ASP A 55 1.29 8.38 11.62
N SER A 56 0.43 8.18 10.63
CA SER A 56 0.80 8.26 9.22
C SER A 56 1.21 9.66 8.76
N TRP A 57 0.58 10.73 9.30
CA TRP A 57 0.90 12.11 8.96
C TRP A 57 2.23 12.55 9.56
N VAL A 58 2.47 12.19 10.83
CA VAL A 58 3.72 12.51 11.54
C VAL A 58 4.89 11.81 10.86
N ILE A 59 4.75 10.53 10.52
CA ILE A 59 5.79 9.77 9.82
C ILE A 59 6.05 10.34 8.41
N ALA A 60 5.01 10.62 7.62
CA ALA A 60 5.18 11.23 6.30
C ALA A 60 5.89 12.59 6.37
N SER A 61 5.51 13.43 7.35
CA SER A 61 6.11 14.76 7.54
C SER A 61 7.58 14.66 7.97
N ALA A 62 7.94 13.66 8.75
CA ALA A 62 9.33 13.42 9.18
C ALA A 62 10.19 12.88 8.03
N LEU A 63 9.64 12.10 7.11
CA LEU A 63 10.40 11.43 6.04
C LEU A 63 10.44 12.21 4.72
N ALA A 64 9.42 13.01 4.42
CA ALA A 64 9.34 13.76 3.17
C ALA A 64 10.57 14.65 2.88
N PRO A 65 11.14 15.37 3.86
CA PRO A 65 12.35 16.16 3.63
C PRO A 65 13.65 15.33 3.48
N LEU A 66 13.59 14.02 3.74
CA LEU A 66 14.74 13.11 3.68
C LEU A 66 14.81 12.31 2.37
N THR A 67 13.88 12.57 1.44
CA THR A 67 13.78 11.93 0.12
C THR A 67 13.49 12.97 -0.96
N GLU A 68 13.80 12.66 -2.21
CA GLU A 68 13.71 13.61 -3.31
C GLU A 68 12.48 13.39 -4.23
N ARG A 69 12.19 12.14 -4.57
CA ARG A 69 11.17 11.75 -5.56
C ARG A 69 10.04 10.92 -4.98
N LEU A 70 10.30 10.22 -3.89
CA LEU A 70 9.39 9.28 -3.28
C LEU A 70 8.07 9.95 -2.90
N ARG A 71 6.96 9.38 -3.35
CA ARG A 71 5.61 9.80 -2.95
C ARG A 71 5.18 9.09 -1.69
N TYR A 72 4.32 9.76 -0.93
CA TYR A 72 3.82 9.27 0.35
C TYR A 72 2.31 9.05 0.25
N LEU A 73 1.89 7.78 0.22
CA LEU A 73 0.48 7.39 0.27
C LEU A 73 0.07 7.29 1.74
N VAL A 74 -0.44 8.42 2.25
CA VAL A 74 -0.75 8.64 3.66
C VAL A 74 -2.15 8.15 3.96
N ALA A 75 -2.30 7.25 4.91
CA ALA A 75 -3.61 6.78 5.32
C ALA A 75 -4.33 7.84 6.17
N ILE A 76 -5.61 8.08 5.85
CA ILE A 76 -6.51 8.95 6.63
C ILE A 76 -7.77 8.18 7.03
N ARG A 77 -8.34 8.55 8.20
CA ARG A 77 -9.59 7.98 8.67
C ARG A 77 -10.64 9.09 8.83
N PRO A 78 -11.59 9.21 7.88
CA PRO A 78 -12.74 10.11 8.03
C PRO A 78 -13.51 9.82 9.33
N GLY A 79 -13.92 10.89 10.02
CA GLY A 79 -14.61 10.81 11.31
C GLY A 79 -13.71 10.98 12.54
N ILE A 80 -12.39 10.79 12.42
CA ILE A 80 -11.44 11.08 13.53
C ILE A 80 -11.07 12.56 13.55
N ILE A 81 -10.91 13.16 12.37
CA ILE A 81 -10.52 14.57 12.22
C ILE A 81 -11.52 15.29 11.31
N SER A 82 -11.72 16.59 11.55
CA SER A 82 -12.58 17.41 10.69
C SER A 82 -12.06 17.43 9.24
N PRO A 83 -12.95 17.36 8.23
CA PRO A 83 -12.56 17.39 6.82
C PRO A 83 -11.76 18.64 6.45
N THR A 84 -12.12 19.82 6.99
CA THR A 84 -11.42 21.08 6.73
C THR A 84 -10.01 21.10 7.32
N VAL A 85 -9.84 20.56 8.54
CA VAL A 85 -8.50 20.45 9.17
C VAL A 85 -7.63 19.49 8.38
N SER A 86 -8.17 18.32 8.03
CA SER A 86 -7.48 17.32 7.20
C SER A 86 -7.07 17.88 5.82
N ALA A 87 -7.96 18.67 5.17
CA ALA A 87 -7.65 19.33 3.91
C ALA A 87 -6.47 20.30 4.05
N ARG A 88 -6.41 21.11 5.13
CA ARG A 88 -5.28 22.00 5.39
C ARG A 88 -3.98 21.23 5.68
N MET A 89 -4.04 20.11 6.40
CA MET A 89 -2.89 19.22 6.61
C MET A 89 -2.37 18.68 5.27
N ALA A 90 -3.29 18.19 4.43
CA ALA A 90 -2.95 17.67 3.10
C ALA A 90 -2.32 18.74 2.21
N ALA A 91 -2.91 19.93 2.13
CA ALA A 91 -2.34 21.05 1.36
C ALA A 91 -0.95 21.44 1.87
N THR A 92 -0.72 21.41 3.17
CA THR A 92 0.58 21.73 3.77
C THR A 92 1.63 20.70 3.40
N LEU A 93 1.36 19.41 3.63
CA LEU A 93 2.31 18.34 3.32
C LEU A 93 2.57 18.24 1.81
N ASP A 94 1.54 18.46 1.00
CA ASP A 94 1.69 18.48 -0.46
C ASP A 94 2.67 19.59 -0.92
N ARG A 95 2.56 20.81 -0.38
CA ARG A 95 3.51 21.90 -0.66
C ARG A 95 4.91 21.61 -0.14
N LEU A 96 5.04 21.15 1.11
CA LEU A 96 6.35 20.86 1.72
C LEU A 96 7.08 19.72 1.01
N SER A 97 6.33 18.76 0.47
CA SER A 97 6.91 17.65 -0.31
C SER A 97 7.06 17.95 -1.80
N GLY A 98 6.63 19.12 -2.29
CA GLY A 98 6.70 19.43 -3.72
C GLY A 98 5.76 18.59 -4.58
N GLY A 99 4.53 18.31 -4.10
CA GLY A 99 3.52 17.55 -4.85
C GLY A 99 3.69 16.04 -4.77
N ARG A 100 4.23 15.51 -3.66
CA ARG A 100 4.49 14.08 -3.48
C ARG A 100 3.50 13.40 -2.52
N LEU A 101 2.46 14.09 -2.08
CA LEU A 101 1.41 13.52 -1.24
C LEU A 101 0.39 12.74 -2.08
N LEU A 102 0.01 11.56 -1.60
CA LEU A 102 -1.14 10.77 -2.03
C LEU A 102 -1.94 10.40 -0.79
N ILE A 103 -3.24 10.24 -0.93
CA ILE A 103 -4.13 9.96 0.21
C ILE A 103 -4.73 8.57 0.07
N ASN A 104 -4.59 7.75 1.12
CA ASN A 104 -5.29 6.48 1.25
C ASN A 104 -6.43 6.62 2.27
N VAL A 105 -7.67 6.63 1.79
CA VAL A 105 -8.86 6.74 2.63
C VAL A 105 -9.16 5.39 3.27
N VAL A 106 -9.35 5.35 4.60
CA VAL A 106 -9.60 4.12 5.37
C VAL A 106 -10.83 4.33 6.25
N THR A 107 -11.88 3.53 6.05
CA THR A 107 -13.11 3.62 6.85
C THR A 107 -13.00 2.92 8.21
N GLY A 108 -11.96 2.09 8.41
CA GLY A 108 -11.79 1.27 9.61
C GLY A 108 -12.67 0.01 9.60
N GLY A 109 -12.09 -1.14 9.93
CA GLY A 109 -12.79 -2.44 9.95
C GLY A 109 -12.72 -3.16 11.31
N ASP A 110 -11.88 -2.68 12.25
CA ASP A 110 -11.81 -3.22 13.60
C ASP A 110 -12.77 -2.44 14.53
N PRO A 111 -13.86 -3.09 15.04
CA PRO A 111 -14.82 -2.40 15.91
C PRO A 111 -14.22 -1.94 17.23
N ASP A 112 -13.23 -2.67 17.77
CA ASP A 112 -12.59 -2.30 19.04
C ASP A 112 -11.69 -1.08 18.86
N GLU A 113 -10.97 -1.01 17.75
CA GLU A 113 -10.17 0.16 17.38
C GLU A 113 -11.07 1.38 17.14
N ASN A 114 -12.14 1.22 16.37
CA ASN A 114 -13.09 2.31 16.10
C ASN A 114 -13.65 2.91 17.41
N ARG A 115 -14.07 2.06 18.35
CA ARG A 115 -14.57 2.53 19.67
C ARG A 115 -13.47 3.20 20.49
N GLY A 116 -12.25 2.69 20.43
CA GLY A 116 -11.08 3.28 21.08
C GLY A 116 -10.74 4.68 20.56
N ASP A 117 -10.99 4.91 19.27
CA ASP A 117 -10.79 6.20 18.60
C ASP A 117 -12.03 7.12 18.68
N GLY A 118 -13.06 6.72 19.44
CA GLY A 118 -14.30 7.51 19.63
C GLY A 118 -15.31 7.38 18.48
N ILE A 119 -15.12 6.42 17.57
CA ILE A 119 -16.06 6.16 16.46
C ILE A 119 -17.05 5.07 16.89
N HIS A 120 -18.31 5.48 17.14
CA HIS A 120 -19.41 4.61 17.52
C HIS A 120 -20.43 4.42 16.39
N LEU A 121 -19.98 4.47 15.16
CA LEU A 121 -20.80 4.39 13.96
C LEU A 121 -20.88 2.95 13.44
N SER A 122 -22.03 2.59 12.90
CA SER A 122 -22.21 1.35 12.16
C SER A 122 -21.37 1.34 10.88
N HIS A 123 -21.25 0.16 10.25
CA HIS A 123 -20.56 0.02 8.96
C HIS A 123 -21.09 1.01 7.92
N ALA A 124 -22.41 1.08 7.74
CA ALA A 124 -23.03 1.97 6.76
C ALA A 124 -22.75 3.45 7.08
N GLU A 125 -22.92 3.86 8.33
CA GLU A 125 -22.68 5.24 8.75
C GLU A 125 -21.23 5.68 8.54
N ARG A 126 -20.24 4.79 8.70
CA ARG A 126 -18.84 5.12 8.40
C ARG A 126 -18.63 5.46 6.92
N TYR A 127 -19.37 4.85 6.00
CA TYR A 127 -19.33 5.20 4.58
C TYR A 127 -20.03 6.51 4.29
N GLU A 128 -21.17 6.78 4.93
CA GLU A 128 -21.85 8.09 4.84
C GLU A 128 -20.95 9.23 5.34
N VAL A 129 -20.29 9.03 6.50
CA VAL A 129 -19.30 9.98 7.04
C VAL A 129 -18.15 10.19 6.06
N THR A 130 -17.67 9.12 5.44
CA THR A 130 -16.57 9.20 4.47
C THR A 130 -16.99 9.97 3.23
N ASP A 131 -18.19 9.76 2.73
CA ASP A 131 -18.72 10.47 1.58
C ASP A 131 -18.83 11.99 1.85
N GLU A 132 -19.50 12.39 2.93
CA GLU A 132 -19.61 13.81 3.31
C GLU A 132 -18.23 14.45 3.56
N PHE A 133 -17.33 13.70 4.22
CA PHE A 133 -15.95 14.13 4.44
C PHE A 133 -15.24 14.46 3.14
N LEU A 134 -15.31 13.57 2.15
CA LEU A 134 -14.62 13.73 0.87
C LEU A 134 -15.24 14.85 0.03
N GLN A 135 -16.56 15.06 0.08
CA GLN A 135 -17.22 16.19 -0.57
C GLN A 135 -16.67 17.52 -0.07
N ILE A 136 -16.57 17.71 1.25
CA ILE A 136 -16.01 18.93 1.85
C ILE A 136 -14.52 19.04 1.53
N TRP A 137 -13.76 17.97 1.76
CA TRP A 137 -12.30 17.92 1.63
C TRP A 137 -11.85 18.32 0.22
N ARG A 138 -12.47 17.76 -0.82
CA ARG A 138 -12.11 18.06 -2.22
C ARG A 138 -12.43 19.51 -2.58
N ARG A 139 -13.60 20.01 -2.24
CA ARG A 139 -14.02 21.37 -2.55
C ARG A 139 -13.12 22.42 -1.88
N VAL A 140 -12.76 22.18 -0.61
CA VAL A 140 -11.81 23.04 0.12
C VAL A 140 -10.45 23.08 -0.56
N LEU A 141 -9.94 21.93 -1.03
CA LEU A 141 -8.63 21.86 -1.73
C LEU A 141 -8.66 22.42 -3.15
N GLN A 142 -9.81 22.45 -3.79
CA GLN A 142 -10.02 23.12 -5.08
C GLN A 142 -10.09 24.64 -4.96
N GLY A 143 -10.09 25.17 -3.73
CA GLY A 143 -10.08 26.61 -3.45
C GLY A 143 -11.46 27.21 -3.21
N GLU A 144 -12.48 26.38 -3.03
CA GLU A 144 -13.82 26.87 -2.68
C GLU A 144 -13.89 27.34 -1.22
N SER A 145 -14.78 28.30 -0.96
CA SER A 145 -15.33 28.54 0.36
C SER A 145 -16.59 27.68 0.51
N VAL A 146 -16.55 26.71 1.41
CA VAL A 146 -17.55 25.65 1.48
C VAL A 146 -18.48 25.86 2.66
N ASP A 147 -19.77 25.99 2.36
CA ASP A 147 -20.86 25.78 3.31
C ASP A 147 -21.45 24.40 3.02
N PHE A 148 -21.57 23.57 4.07
CA PHE A 148 -22.08 22.21 3.96
C PHE A 148 -22.89 21.84 5.21
N HIS A 149 -24.11 21.37 5.00
CA HIS A 149 -25.05 20.95 6.04
C HIS A 149 -25.48 19.51 5.74
N GLY A 150 -24.65 18.54 6.15
CA GLY A 150 -24.91 17.13 6.00
C GLY A 150 -25.52 16.50 7.25
N LYS A 151 -25.66 15.19 7.22
CA LYS A 151 -26.09 14.37 8.35
C LYS A 151 -25.01 14.29 9.44
N HIS A 152 -23.76 14.22 9.02
CA HIS A 152 -22.60 13.95 9.87
C HIS A 152 -21.67 15.15 10.05
N PHE A 153 -21.60 16.02 9.04
CA PHE A 153 -20.76 17.22 9.09
C PHE A 153 -21.59 18.49 8.84
N GLN A 154 -21.26 19.50 9.61
CA GLN A 154 -21.71 20.86 9.38
C GLN A 154 -20.49 21.78 9.39
N VAL A 155 -20.27 22.50 8.29
CA VAL A 155 -19.18 23.48 8.16
C VAL A 155 -19.72 24.75 7.50
N GLU A 156 -19.21 25.89 7.94
CA GLU A 156 -19.55 27.20 7.40
C GLU A 156 -18.27 27.94 7.02
N ASN A 157 -18.23 28.49 5.80
CA ASN A 157 -17.10 29.25 5.27
C ASN A 157 -15.77 28.46 5.36
N ALA A 158 -15.82 27.13 5.20
CA ALA A 158 -14.64 26.26 5.28
C ALA A 158 -13.76 26.49 4.06
N LYS A 159 -12.45 26.75 4.27
CA LYS A 159 -11.48 27.01 3.20
C LYS A 159 -10.04 26.70 3.60
N ALA A 160 -9.20 26.51 2.58
CA ALA A 160 -7.75 26.45 2.69
C ALA A 160 -7.16 27.67 1.98
N LEU A 161 -6.55 28.59 2.73
CA LEU A 161 -5.93 29.79 2.14
C LEU A 161 -4.63 29.48 1.38
N TYR A 162 -4.02 28.34 1.69
CA TYR A 162 -2.80 27.86 1.04
C TYR A 162 -3.13 26.57 0.28
N PRO A 163 -3.40 26.64 -1.04
CA PRO A 163 -3.80 25.46 -1.83
C PRO A 163 -2.65 24.47 -2.00
N PRO A 164 -2.96 23.20 -2.32
CA PRO A 164 -1.94 22.21 -2.65
C PRO A 164 -1.25 22.53 -3.98
N VAL A 165 -0.06 21.94 -4.18
CA VAL A 165 0.65 21.98 -5.47
C VAL A 165 -0.09 21.16 -6.51
N GLN A 166 -0.52 19.96 -6.14
CA GLN A 166 -1.26 19.07 -7.02
C GLN A 166 -2.67 19.59 -7.30
N LYS A 167 -3.11 19.46 -8.55
CA LYS A 167 -4.43 19.91 -9.00
C LYS A 167 -5.24 18.74 -9.57
N PRO A 168 -6.52 18.67 -9.28
CA PRO A 168 -7.31 19.57 -8.45
C PRO A 168 -7.06 19.41 -6.94
N TYR A 169 -6.50 18.28 -6.51
CA TYR A 169 -6.10 17.91 -5.14
C TYR A 169 -5.15 16.71 -5.20
N PRO A 170 -4.45 16.34 -4.11
CA PRO A 170 -3.68 15.10 -4.04
C PRO A 170 -4.55 13.87 -4.32
N PRO A 171 -4.12 12.92 -5.19
CA PRO A 171 -4.93 11.77 -5.60
C PRO A 171 -5.44 10.94 -4.42
N LEU A 172 -6.70 10.49 -4.50
CA LEU A 172 -7.42 9.72 -3.50
C LEU A 172 -7.45 8.24 -3.85
N TYR A 173 -6.82 7.43 -3.02
CA TYR A 173 -6.83 5.98 -3.06
C TYR A 173 -7.78 5.43 -1.99
N PHE A 174 -8.38 4.30 -2.25
CA PHE A 174 -9.30 3.66 -1.29
C PHE A 174 -9.44 2.18 -1.58
N GLY A 175 -9.49 1.35 -0.54
CA GLY A 175 -9.71 -0.09 -0.64
C GLY A 175 -10.90 -0.56 0.21
N GLY A 176 -11.68 -1.46 -0.34
CA GLY A 176 -12.80 -2.12 0.34
C GLY A 176 -13.49 -3.09 -0.61
N SER A 177 -14.19 -4.08 -0.05
CA SER A 177 -14.81 -5.17 -0.83
C SER A 177 -16.31 -5.30 -0.63
N SER A 178 -16.93 -4.42 0.17
CA SER A 178 -18.40 -4.37 0.33
C SER A 178 -19.04 -3.54 -0.78
N ASP A 179 -20.35 -3.69 -0.98
CA ASP A 179 -21.10 -2.88 -1.94
C ASP A 179 -20.96 -1.38 -1.65
N ALA A 180 -21.07 -0.98 -0.38
CA ALA A 180 -20.86 0.42 0.03
C ALA A 180 -19.45 0.93 -0.31
N ALA A 181 -18.43 0.05 -0.22
CA ALA A 181 -17.06 0.40 -0.62
C ALA A 181 -16.95 0.61 -2.14
N HIS A 182 -17.58 -0.23 -2.94
CA HIS A 182 -17.57 -0.11 -4.39
C HIS A 182 -18.34 1.14 -4.86
N ASP A 183 -19.47 1.47 -4.21
CA ASP A 183 -20.23 2.69 -4.51
C ASP A 183 -19.41 3.94 -4.17
N LEU A 184 -18.85 4.01 -2.96
CA LEU A 184 -17.97 5.13 -2.56
C LEU A 184 -16.78 5.28 -3.51
N ALA A 185 -16.13 4.18 -3.90
CA ALA A 185 -15.03 4.21 -4.85
C ALA A 185 -15.45 4.77 -6.20
N ALA A 186 -16.59 4.32 -6.71
CA ALA A 186 -17.13 4.77 -7.97
C ALA A 186 -17.48 6.27 -7.99
N GLU A 187 -17.99 6.80 -6.89
CA GLU A 187 -18.45 8.19 -6.79
C GLU A 187 -17.33 9.18 -6.42
N GLN A 188 -16.41 8.80 -5.54
CA GLN A 188 -15.56 9.76 -4.85
C GLN A 188 -14.06 9.60 -5.11
N LEU A 189 -13.58 8.40 -5.48
CA LEU A 189 -12.15 8.09 -5.44
C LEU A 189 -11.51 8.10 -6.83
N ASP A 190 -10.18 8.32 -6.86
CA ASP A 190 -9.40 8.33 -8.11
C ASP A 190 -8.81 6.94 -8.39
N VAL A 191 -8.44 6.20 -7.35
CA VAL A 191 -7.86 4.86 -7.46
C VAL A 191 -8.52 3.90 -6.46
N TYR A 192 -9.16 2.84 -6.98
CA TYR A 192 -9.65 1.75 -6.16
C TYR A 192 -8.55 0.72 -5.93
N LEU A 193 -8.31 0.37 -4.66
CA LEU A 193 -7.34 -0.65 -4.25
C LEU A 193 -8.05 -1.94 -3.87
N THR A 194 -7.58 -3.07 -4.41
CA THR A 194 -7.95 -4.40 -3.93
C THR A 194 -6.78 -5.08 -3.22
N TRP A 195 -7.07 -6.09 -2.40
CA TRP A 195 -6.05 -6.98 -1.91
C TRP A 195 -5.79 -8.10 -2.91
N GLY A 196 -4.64 -8.77 -2.79
CA GLY A 196 -4.21 -9.83 -3.68
C GLY A 196 -5.02 -11.10 -3.53
N GLU A 197 -6.17 -11.16 -4.16
CA GLU A 197 -6.95 -12.36 -4.40
C GLU A 197 -6.53 -13.01 -5.72
N PRO A 198 -6.93 -14.26 -6.00
CA PRO A 198 -6.72 -14.85 -7.32
C PRO A 198 -7.21 -13.95 -8.47
N PRO A 199 -6.54 -13.96 -9.63
CA PRO A 199 -6.83 -13.00 -10.72
C PRO A 199 -8.29 -12.92 -11.14
N ALA A 200 -9.00 -14.06 -11.16
CA ALA A 200 -10.43 -14.09 -11.50
C ALA A 200 -11.31 -13.28 -10.51
N ALA A 201 -11.01 -13.34 -9.21
CA ALA A 201 -11.72 -12.57 -8.19
C ALA A 201 -11.41 -11.07 -8.28
N VAL A 202 -10.15 -10.72 -8.58
CA VAL A 202 -9.75 -9.33 -8.82
C VAL A 202 -10.44 -8.77 -10.07
N ALA A 203 -10.54 -9.55 -11.16
CA ALA A 203 -11.22 -9.15 -12.38
C ALA A 203 -12.71 -8.83 -12.13
N GLN A 204 -13.39 -9.61 -11.30
CA GLN A 204 -14.80 -9.36 -10.92
C GLN A 204 -14.96 -8.03 -10.18
N LYS A 205 -14.09 -7.72 -9.21
CA LYS A 205 -14.11 -6.44 -8.48
C LYS A 205 -13.86 -5.25 -9.40
N ILE A 206 -12.87 -5.36 -10.29
CA ILE A 206 -12.56 -4.33 -11.28
C ILE A 206 -13.78 -4.07 -12.18
N ALA A 207 -14.41 -5.12 -12.68
CA ALA A 207 -15.59 -5.01 -13.54
C ALA A 207 -16.76 -4.32 -12.81
N ASP A 208 -17.01 -4.68 -11.56
CA ASP A 208 -18.09 -4.10 -10.76
C ASP A 208 -17.85 -2.62 -10.47
N VAL A 209 -16.68 -2.25 -9.94
CA VAL A 209 -16.35 -0.84 -9.66
C VAL A 209 -16.35 0.00 -10.94
N ARG A 210 -15.84 -0.54 -12.05
CA ARG A 210 -15.87 0.13 -13.36
C ARG A 210 -17.29 0.38 -13.84
N ALA A 211 -18.18 -0.60 -13.71
CA ALA A 211 -19.59 -0.48 -14.10
C ALA A 211 -20.33 0.55 -13.24
N ARG A 212 -20.06 0.60 -11.93
CA ARG A 212 -20.62 1.62 -11.02
C ARG A 212 -20.10 3.00 -11.38
N ALA A 213 -18.79 3.18 -11.56
CA ALA A 213 -18.18 4.46 -11.93
C ALA A 213 -18.75 5.02 -13.26
N ALA A 214 -18.98 4.16 -14.25
CA ALA A 214 -19.57 4.55 -15.52
C ALA A 214 -20.98 5.17 -15.37
N ARG A 215 -21.79 4.74 -14.38
CA ARG A 215 -23.11 5.33 -14.10
C ARG A 215 -23.00 6.78 -13.60
N HIS A 216 -21.86 7.13 -13.00
CA HIS A 216 -21.54 8.48 -12.53
C HIS A 216 -20.73 9.29 -13.58
N GLY A 217 -20.55 8.76 -14.79
CA GLY A 217 -19.74 9.40 -15.83
C GLY A 217 -18.25 9.50 -15.45
N ARG A 218 -17.77 8.63 -14.56
CA ARG A 218 -16.39 8.66 -14.04
C ARG A 218 -15.56 7.47 -14.53
N THR A 219 -14.26 7.69 -14.56
CA THR A 219 -13.25 6.62 -14.74
C THR A 219 -12.44 6.52 -13.46
N VAL A 220 -12.33 5.32 -12.90
CA VAL A 220 -11.54 5.00 -11.71
C VAL A 220 -10.36 4.14 -12.14
N LYS A 221 -9.17 4.43 -11.62
CA LYS A 221 -7.97 3.60 -11.79
C LYS A 221 -7.95 2.49 -10.76
N PHE A 222 -7.13 1.48 -10.99
CA PHE A 222 -7.08 0.30 -10.13
C PHE A 222 -5.68 0.04 -9.60
N GLY A 223 -5.63 -0.42 -8.34
CA GLY A 223 -4.40 -0.85 -7.71
C GLY A 223 -4.60 -2.11 -6.87
N ILE A 224 -3.50 -2.78 -6.54
CA ILE A 224 -3.49 -4.02 -5.76
C ILE A 224 -2.43 -3.97 -4.66
N ARG A 225 -2.77 -4.52 -3.50
CA ARG A 225 -1.86 -4.69 -2.37
C ARG A 225 -1.50 -6.17 -2.21
N LEU A 226 -0.20 -6.47 -2.29
CA LEU A 226 0.39 -7.81 -2.19
C LEU A 226 1.69 -7.76 -1.38
N HIS A 227 2.07 -8.88 -0.79
CA HIS A 227 3.45 -9.12 -0.40
C HIS A 227 4.22 -9.78 -1.54
N VAL A 228 5.54 -9.82 -1.44
CA VAL A 228 6.41 -10.49 -2.41
C VAL A 228 7.51 -11.24 -1.68
N ILE A 229 7.87 -12.41 -2.21
CA ILE A 229 9.02 -13.21 -1.81
C ILE A 229 9.70 -13.66 -3.10
N VAL A 230 10.71 -12.92 -3.53
CA VAL A 230 11.44 -13.21 -4.76
C VAL A 230 12.88 -13.62 -4.43
N ARG A 231 13.34 -14.69 -5.09
CA ARG A 231 14.74 -15.18 -5.00
C ARG A 231 15.20 -15.55 -6.39
N GLU A 232 16.48 -15.81 -6.53
CA GLU A 232 17.11 -16.16 -7.82
C GLU A 232 16.50 -17.41 -8.44
N THR A 233 16.00 -18.35 -7.62
CA THR A 233 15.28 -19.55 -8.07
C THR A 233 13.95 -19.72 -7.35
N ALA A 234 13.01 -20.41 -7.99
CA ALA A 234 11.71 -20.72 -7.41
C ALA A 234 11.83 -21.50 -6.09
N ASP A 235 12.71 -22.50 -6.03
CA ASP A 235 12.94 -23.31 -4.83
C ASP A 235 13.40 -22.45 -3.64
N GLN A 236 14.33 -21.53 -3.87
CA GLN A 236 14.77 -20.59 -2.82
C GLN A 236 13.66 -19.66 -2.36
N ALA A 237 12.78 -19.23 -3.25
CA ALA A 237 11.65 -18.37 -2.91
C ALA A 237 10.63 -19.12 -2.04
N TRP A 238 10.29 -20.36 -2.39
CA TRP A 238 9.38 -21.20 -1.59
C TRP A 238 9.98 -21.56 -0.23
N GLN A 239 11.27 -21.90 -0.17
CA GLN A 239 11.96 -22.09 1.11
C GLN A 239 11.93 -20.82 1.98
N ALA A 240 12.04 -19.64 1.37
CA ALA A 240 11.92 -18.39 2.13
C ALA A 240 10.48 -18.14 2.63
N ALA A 241 9.46 -18.55 1.87
CA ALA A 241 8.06 -18.49 2.30
C ALA A 241 7.81 -19.44 3.50
N ASP A 242 8.28 -20.69 3.42
CA ASP A 242 8.17 -21.66 4.52
C ASP A 242 8.88 -21.15 5.77
N ARG A 243 10.09 -20.63 5.60
CA ARG A 243 10.88 -20.07 6.71
C ARG A 243 10.20 -18.89 7.37
N LEU A 244 9.50 -18.04 6.63
CA LEU A 244 8.82 -16.85 7.16
C LEU A 244 7.77 -17.21 8.22
N ILE A 245 7.17 -18.39 8.15
CA ILE A 245 6.11 -18.89 9.05
C ILE A 245 6.56 -20.06 9.94
N GLU A 246 7.83 -20.48 9.91
CA GLU A 246 8.29 -21.70 10.60
C GLU A 246 8.14 -21.64 12.12
N HIS A 247 8.15 -20.43 12.70
CA HIS A 247 8.05 -20.24 14.15
C HIS A 247 6.65 -19.85 14.64
N ILE A 248 5.65 -19.82 13.75
CA ILE A 248 4.27 -19.53 14.17
C ILE A 248 3.70 -20.79 14.83
N SER A 249 3.14 -20.67 16.04
CA SER A 249 2.39 -21.77 16.65
C SER A 249 0.93 -21.81 16.18
N ASP A 250 0.30 -22.97 16.31
CA ASP A 250 -1.12 -23.12 15.96
C ASP A 250 -2.02 -22.28 16.90
N GLU A 251 -1.62 -22.09 18.13
CA GLU A 251 -2.31 -21.20 19.08
C GLU A 251 -2.23 -19.74 18.61
N THR A 252 -1.10 -19.29 18.05
CA THR A 252 -0.95 -17.95 17.49
C THR A 252 -1.86 -17.76 16.29
N ILE A 253 -1.95 -18.76 15.40
CA ILE A 253 -2.88 -18.73 14.27
C ILE A 253 -4.33 -18.64 14.76
N ALA A 254 -4.73 -19.53 15.68
CA ALA A 254 -6.09 -19.56 16.22
C ALA A 254 -6.49 -18.23 16.88
N ALA A 255 -5.58 -17.62 17.65
CA ALA A 255 -5.79 -16.32 18.28
C ALA A 255 -5.95 -15.20 17.24
N ALA A 256 -5.10 -15.19 16.19
CA ALA A 256 -5.19 -14.23 15.11
C ALA A 256 -6.52 -14.37 14.34
N GLN A 257 -6.90 -15.59 13.95
CA GLN A 257 -8.15 -15.85 13.22
C GLN A 257 -9.38 -15.48 14.06
N THR A 258 -9.36 -15.76 15.37
CA THR A 258 -10.41 -15.32 16.30
C THR A 258 -10.53 -13.79 16.36
N SER A 259 -9.41 -13.08 16.32
CA SER A 259 -9.41 -11.61 16.25
C SER A 259 -9.98 -11.12 14.92
N PHE A 260 -9.55 -11.68 13.79
CA PHE A 260 -9.99 -11.27 12.45
C PHE A 260 -11.48 -11.54 12.20
N ALA A 261 -12.03 -12.60 12.78
CA ALA A 261 -13.46 -12.92 12.67
C ALA A 261 -14.37 -11.84 13.27
N ARG A 262 -13.84 -10.98 14.17
CA ARG A 262 -14.59 -9.85 14.76
C ARG A 262 -14.59 -8.61 13.87
N PHE A 263 -13.76 -8.57 12.82
CA PHE A 263 -13.67 -7.40 11.96
C PHE A 263 -14.93 -7.23 11.12
N ASP A 264 -15.44 -6.03 11.11
CA ASP A 264 -16.52 -5.61 10.24
C ASP A 264 -15.96 -5.22 8.86
N SER A 265 -15.38 -6.22 8.18
CA SER A 265 -14.66 -6.06 6.91
C SER A 265 -14.86 -7.26 5.99
N GLU A 266 -15.56 -7.02 4.88
CA GLU A 266 -15.70 -8.03 3.81
C GLU A 266 -14.32 -8.45 3.26
N GLY A 267 -13.40 -7.51 3.07
CA GLY A 267 -12.05 -7.82 2.62
C GLY A 267 -11.33 -8.78 3.56
N GLN A 268 -11.45 -8.58 4.89
CA GLN A 268 -10.83 -9.47 5.87
C GLN A 268 -11.45 -10.87 5.84
N ARG A 269 -12.77 -10.98 5.72
CA ARG A 269 -13.45 -12.30 5.57
C ARG A 269 -12.96 -13.03 4.33
N ARG A 270 -12.84 -12.33 3.20
CA ARG A 270 -12.33 -12.90 1.94
C ARG A 270 -10.89 -13.37 2.05
N MET A 271 -10.01 -12.59 2.71
CA MET A 271 -8.62 -13.02 2.95
C MET A 271 -8.54 -14.24 3.85
N ALA A 272 -9.29 -14.29 4.95
CA ALA A 272 -9.33 -15.44 5.85
C ALA A 272 -9.82 -16.71 5.15
N ALA A 273 -10.81 -16.59 4.27
CA ALA A 273 -11.35 -17.73 3.49
C ALA A 273 -10.33 -18.33 2.49
N LEU A 274 -9.25 -17.66 2.16
CA LEU A 274 -8.22 -18.18 1.25
C LEU A 274 -7.37 -19.30 1.87
N HIS A 275 -7.28 -19.37 3.19
CA HIS A 275 -6.44 -20.35 3.91
C HIS A 275 -7.17 -21.04 5.06
N ASP A 276 -8.34 -20.53 5.49
CA ASP A 276 -9.17 -21.11 6.56
C ASP A 276 -8.40 -21.33 7.90
N GLY A 277 -7.38 -20.52 8.14
CA GLY A 277 -6.48 -20.67 9.30
C GLY A 277 -5.56 -21.89 9.24
N ARG A 278 -5.44 -22.56 8.10
CA ARG A 278 -4.69 -23.82 7.93
C ARG A 278 -3.36 -23.55 7.22
N ARG A 279 -2.35 -24.36 7.54
CA ARG A 279 -1.00 -24.28 6.94
C ARG A 279 -0.85 -25.10 5.66
N ASP A 280 -1.73 -26.04 5.46
CA ASP A 280 -1.75 -26.85 4.26
C ASP A 280 -2.40 -26.08 3.11
N ASN A 281 -1.88 -26.25 1.91
CA ASN A 281 -2.43 -25.68 0.69
C ASN A 281 -2.46 -24.13 0.67
N LEU A 282 -1.36 -23.49 1.09
CA LEU A 282 -1.23 -22.04 1.11
C LEU A 282 -0.97 -21.41 -0.27
N GLU A 283 -0.53 -22.17 -1.28
CA GLU A 283 -0.52 -21.72 -2.67
C GLU A 283 -1.92 -21.82 -3.24
N ILE A 284 -2.66 -20.71 -3.23
CA ILE A 284 -4.07 -20.62 -3.59
C ILE A 284 -4.32 -20.35 -5.09
N SER A 285 -3.28 -20.00 -5.80
CA SER A 285 -3.21 -19.78 -7.25
C SER A 285 -1.74 -19.84 -7.64
N PRO A 286 -1.35 -20.07 -8.89
CA PRO A 286 0.06 -20.16 -9.26
C PRO A 286 0.87 -18.98 -8.75
N ASN A 287 1.89 -19.24 -7.94
CA ASN A 287 2.77 -18.27 -7.28
C ASN A 287 2.06 -17.29 -6.32
N LEU A 288 0.80 -17.51 -5.96
CA LEU A 288 0.06 -16.70 -4.99
C LEU A 288 -0.12 -17.48 -3.68
N TRP A 289 0.58 -17.05 -2.65
CA TRP A 289 0.69 -17.71 -1.35
C TRP A 289 -0.06 -16.93 -0.27
N ALA A 290 -0.90 -17.60 0.52
CA ALA A 290 -1.76 -16.98 1.53
C ALA A 290 -1.18 -17.01 2.97
N GLY A 291 0.07 -17.44 3.14
CA GLY A 291 0.64 -17.69 4.46
C GLY A 291 0.80 -16.44 5.34
N VAL A 292 0.92 -15.25 4.75
CA VAL A 292 0.96 -13.99 5.54
C VAL A 292 -0.35 -13.78 6.29
N GLY A 293 -1.49 -14.14 5.70
CA GLY A 293 -2.83 -14.00 6.27
C GLY A 293 -3.09 -14.88 7.49
N LEU A 294 -2.26 -15.88 7.76
CA LEU A 294 -2.40 -16.73 8.95
C LEU A 294 -2.36 -15.92 10.25
N VAL A 295 -1.55 -14.87 10.30
CA VAL A 295 -1.33 -14.07 11.52
C VAL A 295 -1.39 -12.56 11.32
N ARG A 296 -1.49 -12.09 10.07
CA ARG A 296 -1.52 -10.67 9.74
C ARG A 296 -2.85 -10.28 9.11
N GLY A 297 -3.54 -9.32 9.71
CA GLY A 297 -4.75 -8.72 9.15
C GLY A 297 -4.45 -7.83 7.93
N GLY A 298 -5.47 -7.60 7.10
CA GLY A 298 -5.35 -6.86 5.86
C GLY A 298 -4.91 -7.75 4.69
N ALA A 299 -4.10 -7.22 3.76
CA ALA A 299 -3.57 -8.00 2.65
C ALA A 299 -2.69 -9.15 3.17
N GLY A 300 -3.14 -10.38 2.97
CA GLY A 300 -2.56 -11.59 3.53
C GLY A 300 -1.87 -12.50 2.53
N THR A 301 -1.71 -12.06 1.27
CA THR A 301 -1.16 -12.88 0.18
C THR A 301 0.17 -12.32 -0.32
N ALA A 302 1.03 -13.21 -0.80
CA ALA A 302 2.32 -12.88 -1.40
C ALA A 302 2.49 -13.52 -2.78
N LEU A 303 3.14 -12.82 -3.70
CA LEU A 303 3.70 -13.44 -4.90
C LEU A 303 5.03 -14.10 -4.52
N VAL A 304 5.16 -15.40 -4.78
CA VAL A 304 6.33 -16.20 -4.44
C VAL A 304 6.89 -16.85 -5.69
N GLY A 305 8.18 -16.69 -5.95
CA GLY A 305 8.81 -17.33 -7.11
C GLY A 305 10.14 -16.71 -7.49
N ASP A 306 10.68 -17.19 -8.61
CA ASP A 306 11.82 -16.55 -9.28
C ASP A 306 11.39 -15.23 -9.95
N PRO A 307 12.33 -14.41 -10.43
CA PRO A 307 12.02 -13.10 -11.00
C PRO A 307 11.04 -13.15 -12.17
N GLN A 308 11.16 -14.15 -13.04
CA GLN A 308 10.33 -14.33 -14.23
C GLN A 308 8.89 -14.71 -13.82
N GLN A 309 8.74 -15.62 -12.86
CA GLN A 309 7.44 -16.02 -12.33
C GLN A 309 6.72 -14.83 -11.67
N VAL A 310 7.42 -14.09 -10.81
CA VAL A 310 6.84 -12.91 -10.14
C VAL A 310 6.46 -11.84 -11.16
N ALA A 311 7.33 -11.53 -12.13
CA ALA A 311 7.02 -10.56 -13.19
C ALA A 311 5.82 -11.01 -14.05
N ALA A 312 5.71 -12.30 -14.36
CA ALA A 312 4.57 -12.85 -15.09
C ALA A 312 3.25 -12.67 -14.32
N ARG A 313 3.25 -12.90 -12.99
CA ARG A 313 2.06 -12.66 -12.15
C ARG A 313 1.71 -11.18 -12.05
N ILE A 314 2.70 -10.28 -11.93
CA ILE A 314 2.48 -8.84 -11.98
C ILE A 314 1.84 -8.44 -13.31
N LYS A 315 2.35 -8.96 -14.43
CA LYS A 315 1.77 -8.72 -15.75
C LYS A 315 0.33 -9.21 -15.85
N GLU A 316 0.02 -10.37 -15.32
CA GLU A 316 -1.36 -10.91 -15.32
C GLU A 316 -2.34 -9.96 -14.64
N TYR A 317 -2.00 -9.41 -13.46
CA TYR A 317 -2.83 -8.38 -12.80
C TYR A 317 -2.86 -7.06 -13.58
N ALA A 318 -1.74 -6.65 -14.19
CA ALA A 318 -1.71 -5.45 -15.04
C ALA A 318 -2.62 -5.59 -16.26
N ASP A 319 -2.68 -6.76 -16.88
CA ASP A 319 -3.56 -7.04 -18.04
C ASP A 319 -5.06 -6.97 -17.64
N LEU A 320 -5.43 -7.13 -16.37
CA LEU A 320 -6.77 -6.89 -15.85
C LEU A 320 -7.11 -5.39 -15.71
N GLY A 321 -6.10 -4.52 -15.77
CA GLY A 321 -6.23 -3.08 -15.61
C GLY A 321 -5.66 -2.52 -14.30
N ILE A 322 -4.88 -3.30 -13.55
CA ILE A 322 -4.16 -2.80 -12.38
C ILE A 322 -3.00 -1.91 -12.86
N GLU A 323 -3.00 -0.66 -12.41
CA GLU A 323 -1.96 0.33 -12.73
C GLU A 323 -1.02 0.61 -11.54
N SER A 324 -1.48 0.36 -10.30
CA SER A 324 -0.72 0.62 -9.08
C SER A 324 -0.52 -0.67 -8.27
N PHE A 325 0.72 -1.01 -8.00
CA PHE A 325 1.11 -2.18 -7.23
C PHE A 325 1.76 -1.74 -5.92
N ILE A 326 1.20 -2.11 -4.79
CA ILE A 326 1.74 -1.81 -3.47
C ILE A 326 2.31 -3.09 -2.90
N PHE A 327 3.63 -3.21 -2.89
CA PHE A 327 4.33 -4.39 -2.41
C PHE A 327 4.94 -4.19 -1.03
N SER A 328 5.22 -5.30 -0.38
CA SER A 328 6.03 -5.39 0.83
C SER A 328 6.65 -6.77 0.94
N GLY A 329 7.69 -6.91 1.74
CA GLY A 329 8.33 -8.18 2.07
C GLY A 329 8.94 -8.12 3.46
N TYR A 330 9.35 -9.25 3.99
CA TYR A 330 9.91 -9.36 5.33
C TYR A 330 11.35 -9.88 5.29
N PRO A 331 12.35 -9.12 5.85
CA PRO A 331 12.26 -7.74 6.37
C PRO A 331 12.12 -6.71 5.23
N HIS A 332 11.39 -5.63 5.51
CA HIS A 332 11.00 -4.67 4.47
C HIS A 332 12.18 -3.97 3.78
N LEU A 333 13.28 -3.72 4.46
CA LEU A 333 14.45 -3.05 3.88
C LEU A 333 15.15 -3.93 2.84
N GLU A 334 15.51 -5.15 3.22
CA GLU A 334 16.23 -6.09 2.34
C GLU A 334 15.35 -6.55 1.17
N GLU A 335 14.07 -6.78 1.42
CA GLU A 335 13.15 -7.19 0.36
C GLU A 335 12.88 -6.05 -0.64
N ALA A 336 13.00 -4.78 -0.23
CA ALA A 336 12.93 -3.66 -1.17
C ALA A 336 14.08 -3.69 -2.19
N TYR A 337 15.30 -3.96 -1.73
CA TYR A 337 16.45 -4.13 -2.62
C TYR A 337 16.29 -5.34 -3.52
N ARG A 338 15.99 -6.52 -2.97
CA ARG A 338 15.81 -7.75 -3.75
C ARG A 338 14.77 -7.62 -4.85
N PHE A 339 13.62 -7.07 -4.50
CA PHE A 339 12.55 -6.87 -5.48
C PHE A 339 12.98 -5.92 -6.60
N ALA A 340 13.61 -4.81 -6.26
CA ALA A 340 14.07 -3.85 -7.27
C ALA A 340 15.17 -4.43 -8.17
N GLU A 341 16.14 -5.14 -7.59
CA GLU A 341 17.25 -5.74 -8.35
C GLU A 341 16.79 -6.89 -9.25
N LEU A 342 15.89 -7.74 -8.75
CA LEU A 342 15.49 -8.96 -9.44
C LEU A 342 14.30 -8.77 -10.38
N VAL A 343 13.36 -7.86 -10.04
CA VAL A 343 12.08 -7.76 -10.76
C VAL A 343 11.96 -6.49 -11.60
N PHE A 344 12.47 -5.34 -11.17
CA PHE A 344 12.38 -4.10 -11.97
C PHE A 344 12.91 -4.25 -13.40
N PRO A 345 14.03 -4.98 -13.65
CA PRO A 345 14.51 -5.20 -15.02
C PRO A 345 13.51 -5.88 -15.96
N LEU A 346 12.54 -6.62 -15.39
CA LEU A 346 11.54 -7.38 -16.13
C LEU A 346 10.19 -6.65 -16.24
N LEU A 347 10.05 -5.49 -15.61
CA LEU A 347 8.83 -4.68 -15.65
C LEU A 347 8.88 -3.68 -16.82
N PRO A 348 7.71 -3.19 -17.28
CA PRO A 348 7.65 -2.12 -18.27
C PRO A 348 8.36 -0.84 -17.80
N GLU A 349 8.68 0.03 -18.76
CA GLU A 349 9.21 1.36 -18.43
C GLU A 349 8.30 2.13 -17.44
N PRO A 350 8.88 2.92 -16.53
CA PRO A 350 10.31 3.30 -16.44
C PRO A 350 11.19 2.29 -15.68
N TYR A 351 10.65 1.19 -15.14
CA TYR A 351 11.36 0.28 -14.23
C TYR A 351 12.50 -0.48 -14.92
N ALA A 352 12.29 -0.95 -16.14
CA ALA A 352 13.34 -1.60 -16.92
C ALA A 352 14.58 -0.71 -17.09
N SER A 353 14.36 0.59 -17.36
CA SER A 353 15.45 1.58 -17.46
C SER A 353 16.05 1.97 -16.10
N LEU A 354 15.30 1.83 -14.99
CA LEU A 354 15.84 2.12 -13.66
C LEU A 354 16.90 1.11 -13.26
N ALA A 355 16.71 -0.15 -13.60
CA ALA A 355 17.71 -1.22 -13.40
C ALA A 355 18.97 -0.99 -14.24
N GLY A 356 18.83 -0.37 -15.42
CA GLY A 356 19.94 -0.02 -16.32
C GLY A 356 20.58 1.37 -16.04
N ARG A 357 19.98 2.21 -15.21
CA ARG A 357 20.48 3.58 -14.93
C ARG A 357 21.87 3.60 -14.29
N GLY A 358 22.31 2.50 -13.73
CA GLY A 358 23.69 2.36 -13.25
C GLY A 358 24.74 2.37 -14.35
N VAL A 359 24.37 2.12 -15.62
CA VAL A 359 25.36 1.79 -16.67
C VAL A 359 25.49 2.86 -17.76
N THR A 360 24.47 3.67 -18.05
CA THR A 360 24.47 4.46 -19.29
C THR A 360 24.93 5.92 -19.16
N ASN A 361 25.02 6.49 -17.97
CA ASN A 361 25.40 7.90 -17.80
C ASN A 361 26.36 8.19 -16.62
N LEU A 362 26.99 7.19 -16.03
CA LEU A 362 27.94 7.40 -14.96
C LEU A 362 29.37 7.42 -15.54
N THR A 363 30.09 8.50 -15.26
CA THR A 363 31.54 8.55 -15.40
C THR A 363 32.16 8.04 -14.11
N GLY A 364 32.86 6.93 -14.14
CA GLY A 364 33.54 6.38 -12.99
C GLY A 364 33.60 4.85 -13.01
N PRO A 365 34.23 4.23 -12.02
CA PRO A 365 34.37 2.80 -11.93
C PRO A 365 33.03 2.13 -11.58
N PHE A 366 32.74 1.01 -12.24
CA PHE A 366 31.60 0.15 -11.97
C PHE A 366 32.10 -1.21 -11.46
N GLY A 367 31.59 -1.63 -10.31
CA GLY A 367 32.00 -2.83 -9.63
C GLY A 367 33.34 -2.68 -8.91
N GLU A 368 33.84 -3.77 -8.37
CA GLU A 368 35.14 -3.81 -7.68
C GLU A 368 36.28 -3.66 -8.67
N MET A 369 37.25 -2.85 -8.31
CA MET A 369 38.46 -2.63 -9.12
C MET A 369 39.29 -3.91 -9.21
N ILE A 370 39.74 -4.25 -10.42
CA ILE A 370 40.62 -5.40 -10.63
C ILE A 370 42.07 -4.96 -10.30
N ALA A 371 42.67 -5.61 -9.31
CA ALA A 371 44.05 -5.33 -8.88
C ALA A 371 44.33 -3.85 -8.53
N ASN A 372 43.29 -3.14 -8.06
CA ASN A 372 43.30 -1.74 -7.59
C ASN A 372 43.50 -0.65 -8.68
N ASP A 373 43.65 -1.02 -9.93
CA ASP A 373 43.93 -0.04 -11.00
C ASP A 373 43.24 -0.31 -12.35
N VAL A 374 42.54 -1.45 -12.49
CA VAL A 374 41.84 -1.81 -13.71
C VAL A 374 40.32 -1.76 -13.52
N LEU A 375 39.65 -0.94 -14.36
CA LEU A 375 38.19 -0.90 -14.37
C LEU A 375 37.60 -2.21 -14.89
N PRO A 376 36.59 -2.79 -14.22
CA PRO A 376 35.81 -3.90 -14.79
C PRO A 376 35.24 -3.52 -16.14
N ARG A 377 35.22 -4.45 -17.08
CA ARG A 377 34.55 -4.22 -18.36
C ARG A 377 33.04 -4.27 -18.14
N THR A 378 32.33 -3.27 -18.63
CA THR A 378 30.87 -3.32 -18.72
C THR A 378 30.49 -4.43 -19.69
N HIS A 379 29.75 -5.43 -19.24
CA HIS A 379 29.10 -6.35 -20.16
C HIS A 379 27.96 -5.58 -20.84
N THR A 380 28.13 -5.23 -22.09
CA THR A 380 27.00 -4.89 -22.96
C THR A 380 26.24 -6.19 -23.21
N PRO A 381 24.93 -6.26 -22.96
CA PRO A 381 24.13 -7.45 -23.24
C PRO A 381 24.13 -7.81 -24.73
#